data_02cbde58e20a4cb384dd79848c94e22c
#
_entry.id   02cbde58e20a4cb384dd79848c94e22c
#
_cell.length_a   1.000
_cell.length_b   1.000
_cell.length_c   1.000
_cell.angle_alpha   90.00
_cell.angle_beta   90.00
_cell.angle_gamma   90.00
#
_symmetry.space_group_name_H-M   'P 1'
#
loop_
_entity.id
_entity.type
_entity.pdbx_description
1 polymer ?
#
loop_
_entity_poly.entity_id
_entity_poly.type
_entity_poly.pdbx_seq_one_letter_code
_entity_poly.pdbx_strand_id
1 'polypeptide(L)'
;MRSAIIMLALLSGLAVAPAAYAASLQCTSADKSTWLKPAAVKKMLEQHGFTNVGAIKPADGNCYVAQATDSTGAKKTLYLNPTDGALMAVE
;
A
#
# COMPACT_ATOMS: atom_id res chain seq x y z
N MET A 1 -15.23 -13.45 36.55
CA MET A 1 -14.51 -13.30 36.80
C MET A 1 -13.60 -13.65 36.07
N ARG A 2 -13.07 -13.86 35.88
CA ARG A 2 -12.14 -14.29 35.20
C ARG A 2 -12.25 -14.10 33.86
N SER A 3 -13.17 -14.02 33.33
CA SER A 3 -13.36 -14.00 31.97
C SER A 3 -12.83 -12.78 31.34
N ALA A 4 -12.81 -11.79 32.04
CA ALA A 4 -12.41 -10.57 31.49
C ALA A 4 -11.10 -10.70 30.87
N ILE A 5 -10.33 -11.48 31.40
CA ILE A 5 -9.07 -11.64 30.93
C ILE A 5 -8.95 -12.02 29.57
N ILE A 6 -9.73 -12.82 29.17
CA ILE A 6 -9.66 -13.28 27.90
C ILE A 6 -9.63 -12.29 26.83
N MET A 7 -10.42 -11.38 26.88
CA MET A 7 -10.53 -10.53 25.85
C MET A 7 -9.33 -9.81 25.59
N LEU A 8 -8.54 -9.69 26.51
CA LEU A 8 -7.39 -8.96 26.30
C LEU A 8 -6.59 -9.50 25.23
N ALA A 9 -6.41 -10.71 25.20
CA ALA A 9 -5.57 -11.33 24.28
C ALA A 9 -6.00 -11.04 22.88
N LEU A 10 -7.21 -10.92 22.70
CA LEU A 10 -7.72 -10.72 21.42
C LEU A 10 -7.36 -9.41 20.89
N LEU A 11 -7.43 -8.43 21.66
CA LEU A 11 -7.18 -7.14 21.26
C LEU A 11 -5.82 -6.97 20.70
N SER A 12 -4.88 -7.52 21.33
CA SER A 12 -3.55 -7.30 20.88
C SER A 12 -3.34 -7.84 19.51
N GLY A 13 -4.00 -8.85 19.14
CA GLY A 13 -3.81 -9.44 17.86
C GLY A 13 -4.22 -8.51 16.75
N LEU A 14 -5.21 -7.74 16.97
CA LEU A 14 -5.70 -6.86 15.96
C LEU A 14 -4.73 -5.76 15.61
N ALA A 15 -4.05 -5.27 16.57
CA ALA A 15 -3.17 -4.16 16.34
C ALA A 15 -2.05 -4.50 15.37
N VAL A 16 -1.67 -5.75 15.30
CA VAL A 16 -0.58 -6.14 14.47
C VAL A 16 -0.98 -6.47 13.04
N ALA A 17 -2.20 -6.81 12.85
CA ALA A 17 -2.67 -7.24 11.55
C ALA A 17 -2.35 -6.34 10.37
N PRO A 18 -2.53 -5.04 10.45
CA PRO A 18 -2.27 -4.17 9.31
C PRO A 18 -0.83 -4.23 8.82
N ALA A 19 0.09 -4.26 9.75
CA ALA A 19 1.48 -4.30 9.38
C ALA A 19 1.83 -5.64 8.75
N ALA A 20 1.26 -6.69 9.24
CA ALA A 20 1.51 -8.01 8.69
C ALA A 20 0.96 -8.13 7.27
N TYR A 21 -0.16 -7.51 7.02
CA TYR A 21 -0.76 -7.54 5.71
C TYR A 21 0.14 -6.85 4.68
N ALA A 22 0.63 -5.67 4.98
CA ALA A 22 1.49 -4.95 4.07
C ALA A 22 2.78 -5.73 3.79
N ALA A 23 3.32 -6.38 4.79
CA ALA A 23 4.56 -7.12 4.62
C ALA A 23 4.38 -8.35 3.74
N SER A 24 3.18 -8.88 3.65
CA SER A 24 2.94 -10.08 2.85
C SER A 24 2.30 -9.78 1.49
N LEU A 25 2.14 -8.52 1.14
CA LEU A 25 1.50 -8.15 -0.10
C LEU A 25 2.37 -8.53 -1.30
N GLN A 26 1.74 -9.16 -2.27
CA GLN A 26 2.41 -9.55 -3.49
C GLN A 26 1.64 -8.90 -4.65
N CYS A 27 2.23 -7.98 -5.37
CA CYS A 27 1.54 -7.23 -6.41
C CYS A 27 1.55 -7.93 -7.77
N THR A 28 2.68 -8.49 -8.15
CA THR A 28 2.77 -9.15 -9.45
C THR A 28 3.91 -10.15 -9.45
N SER A 29 3.86 -11.10 -10.37
CA SER A 29 4.96 -12.00 -10.62
C SER A 29 5.63 -11.69 -11.94
N ALA A 30 5.24 -10.61 -12.60
CA ALA A 30 5.79 -10.25 -13.90
C ALA A 30 7.21 -9.70 -13.78
N ASP A 31 8.00 -9.88 -14.84
CA ASP A 31 9.36 -9.37 -14.86
C ASP A 31 9.38 -7.86 -14.78
N LYS A 32 10.40 -7.32 -14.13
CA LYS A 32 10.54 -5.87 -14.01
C LYS A 32 10.62 -5.16 -15.36
N SER A 33 11.03 -5.86 -16.39
CA SER A 33 11.09 -5.26 -17.71
C SER A 33 9.70 -4.87 -18.25
N THR A 34 8.64 -5.46 -17.69
CA THR A 34 7.26 -5.16 -18.11
C THR A 34 6.62 -4.10 -17.24
N TRP A 35 7.30 -3.60 -16.24
CA TRP A 35 6.72 -2.64 -15.32
C TRP A 35 6.60 -1.27 -15.98
N LEU A 36 5.56 -0.55 -15.59
CA LEU A 36 5.36 0.82 -16.05
C LEU A 36 6.47 1.69 -15.49
N LYS A 37 6.79 2.75 -16.19
CA LYS A 37 7.75 3.71 -15.69
C LYS A 37 7.13 4.48 -14.53
N PRO A 38 7.90 4.85 -13.53
CA PRO A 38 7.38 5.60 -12.40
C PRO A 38 6.61 6.86 -12.80
N ALA A 39 7.04 7.55 -13.85
CA ALA A 39 6.34 8.75 -14.29
C ALA A 39 4.92 8.45 -14.77
N ALA A 40 4.72 7.29 -15.39
CA ALA A 40 3.40 6.89 -15.85
C ALA A 40 2.49 6.58 -14.67
N VAL A 41 3.03 5.91 -13.65
CA VAL A 41 2.26 5.59 -12.45
C VAL A 41 1.88 6.85 -11.71
N LYS A 42 2.79 7.81 -11.64
CA LYS A 42 2.50 9.07 -10.98
C LYS A 42 1.33 9.77 -11.67
N LYS A 43 1.33 9.78 -12.99
CA LYS A 43 0.26 10.41 -13.74
C LYS A 43 -1.08 9.71 -13.47
N MET A 44 -1.08 8.40 -13.39
CA MET A 44 -2.28 7.65 -13.08
C MET A 44 -2.81 8.02 -11.70
N LEU A 45 -1.94 8.15 -10.71
CA LEU A 45 -2.37 8.55 -9.38
C LEU A 45 -2.97 9.95 -9.38
N GLU A 46 -2.37 10.87 -10.12
CA GLU A 46 -2.89 12.22 -10.22
C GLU A 46 -4.28 12.24 -10.87
N GLN A 47 -4.49 11.38 -11.86
CA GLN A 47 -5.79 11.27 -12.51
C GLN A 47 -6.84 10.70 -11.56
N HIS A 48 -6.43 9.95 -10.56
CA HIS A 48 -7.33 9.39 -9.57
C HIS A 48 -7.52 10.31 -8.35
N GLY A 49 -7.03 11.53 -8.42
CA GLY A 49 -7.29 12.50 -7.37
C GLY A 49 -6.22 12.62 -6.29
N PHE A 50 -5.10 11.92 -6.44
CA PHE A 50 -4.01 12.06 -5.49
C PHE A 50 -3.14 13.26 -5.85
N THR A 51 -2.63 13.95 -4.84
CA THR A 51 -1.73 15.10 -5.04
C THR A 51 -0.45 14.87 -4.27
N ASN A 52 0.54 15.71 -4.52
CA ASN A 52 1.83 15.61 -3.85
C ASN A 52 2.39 14.20 -3.90
N VAL A 53 2.32 13.59 -5.07
CA VAL A 53 2.80 12.23 -5.26
C VAL A 53 4.31 12.24 -5.19
N GLY A 54 4.85 11.50 -4.24
CA GLY A 54 6.29 11.40 -4.05
C GLY A 54 6.93 10.43 -5.02
N ALA A 55 8.19 10.12 -4.79
CA ALA A 55 8.90 9.19 -5.66
C ALA A 55 8.24 7.82 -5.65
N ILE A 56 8.09 7.24 -6.82
CA ILE A 56 7.55 5.89 -6.97
C ILE A 56 8.75 4.95 -6.95
N LYS A 57 8.77 4.04 -5.99
CA LYS A 57 9.93 3.17 -5.79
C LYS A 57 9.51 1.71 -5.73
N PRO A 58 10.39 0.79 -6.12
CA PRO A 58 10.12 -0.63 -5.95
C PRO A 58 10.03 -0.96 -4.46
N ALA A 59 9.17 -1.90 -4.14
CA ALA A 59 8.98 -2.36 -2.77
C ALA A 59 8.89 -3.88 -2.77
N ASP A 60 8.96 -4.48 -1.58
CA ASP A 60 8.88 -5.92 -1.44
C ASP A 60 7.58 -6.44 -2.01
N GLY A 61 7.60 -7.66 -2.50
CA GLY A 61 6.43 -8.26 -3.11
C GLY A 61 6.21 -7.80 -4.54
N ASN A 62 7.25 -7.27 -5.17
CA ASN A 62 7.16 -6.78 -6.53
C ASN A 62 6.05 -5.75 -6.69
N CYS A 63 6.03 -4.81 -5.78
CA CYS A 63 5.10 -3.70 -5.80
C CYS A 63 5.86 -2.41 -6.07
N TYR A 64 5.14 -1.37 -6.45
CA TYR A 64 5.63 0.00 -6.32
C TYR A 64 5.03 0.57 -5.04
N VAL A 65 5.76 1.45 -4.41
CA VAL A 65 5.27 2.16 -3.24
C VAL A 65 5.47 3.65 -3.46
N ALA A 66 4.52 4.45 -3.05
CA ALA A 66 4.61 5.90 -3.14
C ALA A 66 3.82 6.53 -2.01
N GLN A 67 4.25 7.71 -1.60
CA GLN A 67 3.47 8.49 -0.67
C GLN A 67 2.74 9.58 -1.45
N ALA A 68 1.51 9.83 -1.10
CA ALA A 68 0.71 10.83 -1.77
C ALA A 68 -0.36 11.36 -0.82
N THR A 69 -0.99 12.46 -1.19
CA THR A 69 -2.09 13.02 -0.42
C THR A 69 -3.38 12.69 -1.14
N ASP A 70 -4.36 12.17 -0.42
CA ASP A 70 -5.62 11.79 -1.05
C ASP A 70 -6.55 13.00 -1.18
N SER A 71 -7.75 12.80 -1.69
CA SER A 71 -8.68 13.90 -1.95
C SER A 71 -9.19 14.58 -0.69
N THR A 72 -9.00 13.95 0.48
CA THR A 72 -9.42 14.54 1.74
C THR A 72 -8.29 15.32 2.41
N GLY A 73 -7.10 15.33 1.81
CA GLY A 73 -5.95 16.00 2.37
C GLY A 73 -5.10 15.13 3.28
N ALA A 74 -5.39 13.84 3.37
CA ALA A 74 -4.65 12.95 4.24
C ALA A 74 -3.47 12.32 3.50
N LYS A 75 -2.32 12.25 4.16
CA LYS A 75 -1.16 11.59 3.58
C LYS A 75 -1.31 10.10 3.68
N LYS A 76 -1.02 9.41 2.59
CA LYS A 76 -1.17 7.96 2.52
C LYS A 76 0.06 7.33 1.90
N THR A 77 0.31 6.08 2.27
CA THR A 77 1.31 5.26 1.60
C THR A 77 0.56 4.30 0.70
N LEU A 78 0.89 4.31 -0.57
CA LEU A 78 0.18 3.55 -1.58
C LEU A 78 1.06 2.43 -2.12
N TYR A 79 0.49 1.24 -2.23
CA TYR A 79 1.18 0.10 -2.83
C TYR A 79 0.45 -0.22 -4.13
N LEU A 80 1.19 -0.29 -5.21
CA LEU A 80 0.60 -0.39 -6.54
C LEU A 80 1.18 -1.57 -7.32
N ASN A 81 0.37 -2.13 -8.18
CA ASN A 81 0.84 -3.15 -9.11
C ASN A 81 1.65 -2.44 -10.18
N PRO A 82 2.94 -2.75 -10.32
CA PRO A 82 3.79 -2.02 -11.26
C PRO A 82 3.50 -2.29 -12.72
N THR A 83 2.72 -3.31 -13.04
CA THR A 83 2.43 -3.62 -14.44
C THR A 83 1.28 -2.81 -15.00
N ASP A 84 0.33 -2.42 -14.17
CA ASP A 84 -0.84 -1.67 -14.65
C ASP A 84 -1.18 -0.46 -13.76
N GLY A 85 -0.46 -0.25 -12.69
CA GLY A 85 -0.71 0.88 -11.80
C GLY A 85 -1.89 0.71 -10.87
N ALA A 86 -2.46 -0.49 -10.77
CA ALA A 86 -3.61 -0.71 -9.92
C ALA A 86 -3.24 -0.53 -8.45
N LEU A 87 -4.10 0.15 -7.69
CA LEU A 87 -3.86 0.36 -6.27
C LEU A 87 -4.17 -0.94 -5.53
N MET A 88 -3.17 -1.47 -4.85
CA MET A 88 -3.29 -2.76 -4.18
C MET A 88 -3.52 -2.63 -2.68
N ALA A 89 -2.96 -1.61 -2.06
CA ALA A 89 -3.15 -1.37 -0.63
C ALA A 89 -2.87 0.09 -0.30
N VAL A 90 -3.49 0.58 0.74
CA VAL A 90 -3.34 1.96 1.21
C VAL A 90 -3.14 1.93 2.72
N GLU A 91 -2.13 2.65 3.19
CA GLU A 91 -1.87 2.75 4.63
C GLU A 91 -1.89 4.18 5.11
#